data_5ef91b2642e64550aaa3f44cd9ad8ae7
#
_entry.id   5ef91b2642e64550aaa3f44cd9ad8ae7
#
_cell.length_a   1.000
_cell.length_b   1.000
_cell.length_c   1.000
_cell.angle_alpha   90.00
_cell.angle_beta   90.00
_cell.angle_gamma   90.00
#
_symmetry.space_group_name_H-M   'P 1'
#
loop_
_entity.id
_entity.type
_entity.pdbx_description
1 polymer ?
#
loop_
_entity_poly.entity_id
_entity_poly.type
_entity_poly.pdbx_seq_one_letter_code
_entity_poly.pdbx_strand_id
1 'polypeptide(L)'
;MKVWLDDMRPAPTGWVHVRTPEEVIELLRGGGVEELSLDHDLGLDVGARERTGYDVLVWLEREIALGRWAFPLPAIGVHSANPVGRKRMEQAIASIRRRRPDGP
;
A
#
# COMPACT_ATOMS: atom_id res chain seq x y z
N MET A 1 7.25 11.90 0.85
CA MET A 1 7.92 11.01 -0.13
C MET A 1 6.88 10.21 -0.91
N LYS A 2 7.25 9.75 -2.07
CA LYS A 2 6.42 8.87 -2.91
C LYS A 2 7.02 7.48 -2.86
N VAL A 3 6.21 6.47 -2.56
CA VAL A 3 6.68 5.09 -2.33
C VAL A 3 6.12 4.15 -3.39
N TRP A 4 7.01 3.38 -4.02
CA TRP A 4 6.68 2.44 -5.10
C TRP A 4 7.00 1.02 -4.61
N LEU A 5 5.97 0.19 -4.49
CA LEU A 5 6.13 -1.21 -4.09
C LEU A 5 6.05 -2.12 -5.31
N ASP A 6 7.16 -2.74 -5.66
CA ASP A 6 7.24 -3.68 -6.79
C ASP A 6 8.50 -4.52 -6.61
N ASP A 7 8.41 -5.82 -6.86
CA ASP A 7 9.57 -6.71 -6.73
C ASP A 7 10.45 -6.69 -7.98
N MET A 8 9.93 -6.27 -9.13
CA MET A 8 10.63 -6.36 -10.42
C MET A 8 10.75 -5.03 -11.15
N ARG A 9 9.65 -4.27 -11.25
CA ARG A 9 9.64 -3.03 -12.04
C ARG A 9 10.35 -1.92 -11.29
N PRO A 10 11.29 -1.20 -11.96
CA PRO A 10 11.95 -0.08 -11.30
C PRO A 10 10.95 1.05 -11.03
N ALA A 11 11.19 1.77 -9.95
CA ALA A 11 10.37 2.92 -9.60
C ALA A 11 10.60 4.07 -10.58
N PRO A 12 9.57 4.88 -10.85
CA PRO A 12 9.77 6.14 -11.58
C PRO A 12 10.74 7.06 -10.83
N THR A 13 11.33 7.99 -11.57
CA THR A 13 12.23 8.98 -10.98
C THR A 13 11.51 9.75 -9.86
N GLY A 14 12.18 9.92 -8.73
CA GLY A 14 11.62 10.64 -7.58
C GLY A 14 10.82 9.77 -6.61
N TRP A 15 10.64 8.50 -6.92
CA TRP A 15 9.96 7.55 -6.04
C TRP A 15 10.95 6.70 -5.26
N VAL A 16 10.61 6.38 -4.03
CA VAL A 16 11.37 5.43 -3.21
C VAL A 16 10.90 4.03 -3.58
N HIS A 17 11.82 3.21 -4.07
CA HIS A 17 11.51 1.85 -4.49
C HIS A 17 11.70 0.89 -3.30
N VAL A 18 10.65 0.16 -2.97
CA VAL A 18 10.69 -0.91 -1.96
C VAL A 18 10.12 -2.18 -2.56
N ARG A 19 10.45 -3.32 -1.98
CA ARG A 19 10.16 -4.63 -2.57
C ARG A 19 9.25 -5.51 -1.72
N THR A 20 8.99 -5.12 -0.47
CA THR A 20 8.17 -5.92 0.44
C THR A 20 7.11 -5.06 1.11
N PRO A 21 5.96 -5.66 1.48
CA PRO A 21 4.94 -4.94 2.23
C PRO A 21 5.46 -4.38 3.56
N GLU A 22 6.37 -5.10 4.22
CA GLU A 22 6.96 -4.68 5.50
C GLU A 22 7.72 -3.37 5.36
N GLU A 23 8.46 -3.21 4.25
CA GLU A 23 9.19 -1.96 3.99
C GLU A 23 8.24 -0.79 3.83
N VAL A 24 7.11 -0.99 3.14
CA VAL A 24 6.08 0.04 3.01
C VAL A 24 5.51 0.42 4.37
N ILE A 25 5.17 -0.59 5.18
CA ILE A 25 4.59 -0.38 6.50
C ILE A 25 5.54 0.44 7.39
N GLU A 26 6.83 0.13 7.36
CA GLU A 26 7.81 0.90 8.15
C GLU A 26 7.86 2.37 7.71
N LEU A 27 7.81 2.63 6.41
CA LEU A 27 7.79 4.00 5.91
C LEU A 27 6.49 4.72 6.30
N LEU A 28 5.36 4.03 6.23
CA LEU A 28 4.07 4.60 6.64
C LEU A 28 4.04 4.94 8.13
N ARG A 29 4.66 4.12 8.97
CA ARG A 29 4.75 4.38 10.41
C ARG A 29 5.51 5.66 10.74
N GLY A 30 6.48 6.00 9.92
CA GLY A 30 7.27 7.22 10.11
C GLY A 30 6.57 8.50 9.69
N GLY A 31 5.47 8.40 8.98
CA GLY A 31 4.80 9.55 8.39
C GLY A 31 5.55 10.11 7.19
N GLY A 32 4.97 11.12 6.54
CA GLY A 32 5.63 11.78 5.42
C GLY A 32 5.46 11.09 4.06
N VAL A 33 4.69 10.01 3.98
CA VAL A 33 4.34 9.38 2.71
C VAL A 33 3.13 10.12 2.13
N GLU A 34 3.34 10.78 0.98
CA GLU A 34 2.28 11.55 0.32
C GLU A 34 1.62 10.79 -0.83
N GLU A 35 2.37 9.90 -1.47
CA GLU A 35 1.84 9.02 -2.52
C GLU A 35 2.36 7.60 -2.33
N LEU A 36 1.52 6.62 -2.63
CA LEU A 36 1.84 5.22 -2.51
C LEU A 36 1.30 4.49 -3.73
N SER A 37 2.16 3.76 -4.44
CA SER A 37 1.75 2.94 -5.59
C SER A 37 2.12 1.49 -5.33
N LEU A 38 1.14 0.60 -5.40
CA LEU A 38 1.28 -0.79 -4.98
C LEU A 38 1.12 -1.76 -6.15
N ASP A 39 2.05 -2.72 -6.25
CA ASP A 39 1.85 -3.92 -7.05
C ASP A 39 1.17 -4.98 -6.18
N HIS A 40 0.42 -5.88 -6.80
CA HIS A 40 -0.21 -7.00 -6.10
C HIS A 40 0.75 -8.19 -5.97
N ASP A 41 1.32 -8.61 -7.10
CA ASP A 41 2.12 -9.84 -7.16
C ASP A 41 3.59 -9.52 -6.89
N LEU A 42 4.09 -9.96 -5.73
CA LEU A 42 5.44 -9.64 -5.28
C LEU A 42 6.38 -10.86 -5.30
N GLY A 43 5.88 -12.02 -5.73
CA GLY A 43 6.69 -13.23 -5.73
C GLY A 43 7.16 -13.68 -4.35
N LEU A 44 6.46 -13.25 -3.31
CA LEU A 44 6.82 -13.53 -1.93
C LEU A 44 5.87 -14.56 -1.32
N ASP A 45 6.37 -15.74 -1.05
CA ASP A 45 5.62 -16.80 -0.36
C ASP A 45 6.20 -17.01 1.02
N VAL A 46 5.35 -16.98 2.04
CA VAL A 46 5.75 -17.26 3.41
C VAL A 46 4.92 -18.44 3.89
N GLY A 47 5.53 -19.60 3.90
CA GLY A 47 4.81 -20.85 4.18
C GLY A 47 3.74 -21.09 3.13
N ALA A 48 2.48 -21.24 3.54
CA ALA A 48 1.35 -21.44 2.65
C ALA A 48 0.67 -20.13 2.27
N ARG A 49 1.22 -18.97 2.67
CA ARG A 49 0.59 -17.68 2.46
C ARG A 49 1.41 -16.82 1.51
N GLU A 50 0.75 -16.36 0.46
CA GLU A 50 1.32 -15.39 -0.46
C GLU A 50 1.28 -13.99 0.16
N ARG A 51 2.41 -13.26 0.05
CA ARG A 51 2.51 -11.86 0.47
C ARG A 51 2.33 -10.97 -0.74
N THR A 52 1.38 -10.03 -0.65
CA THR A 52 1.03 -9.13 -1.77
C THR A 52 0.94 -7.69 -1.30
N GLY A 53 0.81 -6.77 -2.25
CA GLY A 53 0.56 -5.37 -1.93
C GLY A 53 -0.75 -5.16 -1.15
N TYR A 54 -1.69 -6.08 -1.27
CA TYR A 54 -2.93 -6.05 -0.50
C TYR A 54 -2.68 -6.07 1.01
N ASP A 55 -1.61 -6.72 1.46
CA ASP A 55 -1.26 -6.78 2.88
C ASP A 55 -1.02 -5.39 3.47
N VAL A 56 -0.47 -4.47 2.70
CA VAL A 56 -0.27 -3.08 3.13
C VAL A 56 -1.63 -2.43 3.43
N LEU A 57 -2.60 -2.65 2.55
CA LEU A 57 -3.93 -2.06 2.69
C LEU A 57 -4.69 -2.64 3.88
N VAL A 58 -4.54 -3.94 4.13
CA VAL A 58 -5.12 -4.59 5.31
C VAL A 58 -4.56 -3.96 6.59
N TRP A 59 -3.25 -3.78 6.63
CA TRP A 59 -2.59 -3.14 7.78
C TRP A 59 -3.08 -1.71 7.98
N LEU A 60 -3.12 -0.92 6.92
CA LEU A 60 -3.51 0.50 6.99
C LEU A 60 -4.96 0.65 7.44
N GLU A 61 -5.87 -0.15 6.89
CA GLU A 61 -7.27 -0.10 7.27
C GLU A 61 -7.45 -0.44 8.75
N ARG A 62 -6.72 -1.42 9.25
CA ARG A 62 -6.76 -1.79 10.66
C ARG A 62 -6.26 -0.66 11.55
N GLU A 63 -5.16 -0.02 11.18
CA GLU A 63 -4.63 1.10 11.97
C GLU A 63 -5.63 2.25 12.04
N ILE A 64 -6.30 2.53 10.95
CA ILE A 64 -7.35 3.56 10.92
C ILE A 64 -8.54 3.16 11.79
N ALA A 65 -9.01 1.92 11.65
CA ALA A 65 -10.15 1.42 12.41
C ALA A 65 -9.89 1.41 13.93
N LEU A 66 -8.65 1.19 14.34
CA LEU A 66 -8.25 1.17 15.74
C LEU A 66 -7.83 2.55 16.27
N GLY A 67 -7.94 3.58 15.45
CA GLY A 67 -7.59 4.95 15.86
C GLY A 67 -6.09 5.18 16.03
N ARG A 68 -5.26 4.34 15.43
CA ARG A 68 -3.80 4.44 15.57
C ARG A 68 -3.13 5.23 14.45
N TRP A 69 -3.85 5.51 13.36
CA TRP A 69 -3.29 6.25 12.24
C TRP A 69 -3.45 7.75 12.49
N ALA A 70 -2.33 8.45 12.66
CA ALA A 70 -2.31 9.86 13.06
C ALA A 70 -1.90 10.83 11.94
N PHE A 71 -1.58 10.32 10.74
CA PHE A 71 -1.06 11.15 9.66
C PHE A 71 -2.13 11.43 8.61
N PRO A 72 -1.91 12.43 7.72
CA PRO A 72 -2.75 12.57 6.53
C PRO A 72 -2.68 11.28 5.70
N LEU A 73 -3.80 10.91 5.09
CA LEU A 73 -3.86 9.71 4.26
C LEU A 73 -3.11 9.98 2.93
N PRO A 74 -2.14 9.11 2.53
CA PRO A 74 -1.50 9.28 1.24
C PRO A 74 -2.46 9.03 0.08
N ALA A 75 -2.15 9.58 -1.09
CA ALA A 75 -2.82 9.19 -2.32
C ALA A 75 -2.34 7.77 -2.65
N ILE A 76 -3.28 6.83 -2.83
CA ILE A 76 -2.95 5.42 -3.04
C ILE A 76 -3.41 4.98 -4.41
N GLY A 77 -2.49 4.42 -5.19
CA GLY A 77 -2.77 3.85 -6.50
C GLY A 77 -2.28 2.42 -6.61
N VAL A 78 -2.71 1.74 -7.67
CA VAL A 78 -2.33 0.37 -7.97
C VAL A 78 -1.75 0.32 -9.37
N HIS A 79 -0.60 -0.32 -9.52
CA HIS A 79 0.05 -0.50 -10.83
C HIS A 79 0.22 -1.98 -11.19
N SER A 80 -0.70 -2.83 -10.73
CA SER A 80 -0.62 -4.27 -10.96
C SER A 80 -1.24 -4.67 -12.30
N ALA A 81 -0.62 -5.67 -12.95
CA ALA A 81 -1.16 -6.29 -14.16
C ALA A 81 -2.21 -7.37 -13.85
N ASN A 82 -2.34 -7.78 -12.59
CA ASN A 82 -3.30 -8.81 -12.16
C ASN A 82 -4.69 -8.19 -12.00
N PRO A 83 -5.67 -8.48 -12.89
CA PRO A 83 -6.95 -7.79 -12.83
C PRO A 83 -7.78 -8.10 -11.58
N VAL A 84 -7.69 -9.33 -11.07
CA VAL A 84 -8.42 -9.73 -9.87
C VAL A 84 -7.80 -9.05 -8.63
N GLY A 85 -6.49 -9.11 -8.50
CA GLY A 85 -5.77 -8.46 -7.40
C GLY A 85 -5.95 -6.96 -7.43
N ARG A 86 -5.88 -6.36 -8.62
CA ARG A 86 -6.07 -4.92 -8.79
C ARG A 86 -7.45 -4.47 -8.31
N LYS A 87 -8.49 -5.17 -8.73
CA LYS A 87 -9.87 -4.84 -8.33
C LYS A 87 -10.04 -4.94 -6.82
N ARG A 88 -9.49 -5.99 -6.22
CA ARG A 88 -9.56 -6.21 -4.78
C ARG A 88 -8.86 -5.08 -4.01
N MET A 89 -7.71 -4.65 -4.49
CA MET A 89 -6.97 -3.55 -3.87
C MET A 89 -7.70 -2.22 -4.03
N GLU A 90 -8.29 -1.97 -5.19
CA GLU A 90 -9.07 -0.75 -5.42
C GLU A 90 -10.29 -0.67 -4.49
N GLN A 91 -10.93 -1.81 -4.22
CA GLN A 91 -12.02 -1.88 -3.26
C GLN A 91 -11.54 -1.58 -1.82
N ALA A 92 -10.38 -2.09 -1.45
CA ALA A 92 -9.79 -1.80 -0.15
C ALA A 92 -9.44 -0.32 0.00
N ILE A 93 -8.88 0.28 -1.04
CA ILE A 93 -8.57 1.71 -1.07
C ILE A 93 -9.84 2.55 -0.88
N ALA A 94 -10.91 2.19 -1.56
CA ALA A 94 -12.18 2.88 -1.42
C ALA A 94 -12.72 2.78 0.01
N SER A 95 -12.59 1.63 0.64
CA SER A 95 -12.99 1.42 2.03
C SER A 95 -12.18 2.30 2.99
N ILE A 96 -10.87 2.38 2.77
CA ILE A 96 -9.96 3.23 3.56
C ILE A 96 -10.39 4.69 3.45
N ARG A 97 -10.67 5.16 2.24
CA ARG A 97 -11.08 6.55 2.00
C ARG A 97 -12.40 6.88 2.67
N ARG A 98 -13.33 5.94 2.73
CA ARG A 98 -14.60 6.14 3.43
C ARG A 98 -14.42 6.28 4.93
N ARG A 99 -13.42 5.60 5.52
CA ARG A 99 -13.10 5.71 6.94
C ARG A 99 -12.38 7.01 7.27
N ARG A 100 -11.74 7.63 6.29
CA ARG A 100 -10.99 8.89 6.42
C ARG A 100 -11.40 9.85 5.32
N PRO A 101 -12.67 10.32 5.31
CA PRO A 101 -13.15 11.20 4.23
C PRO A 101 -12.51 12.58 4.24
N ASP A 102 -11.88 12.97 5.33
CA ASP A 102 -11.10 14.21 5.48
C ASP A 102 -9.67 14.06 4.97
N GLY A 103 -9.30 12.89 4.54
CA GLY A 103 -7.98 12.60 3.99
C GLY A 103 -7.69 13.47 2.78
N PRO A 104 -6.41 13.69 2.48
CA PRO A 104 -5.91 14.80 1.67
C PRO A 104 -6.66 15.08 0.42
#